data_366f20f6bccbe492536ea5709eda96c5
#
_entry.id   366f20f6bccbe492536ea5709eda96c5
#
_cell.length_a   1.000
_cell.length_b   1.000
_cell.length_c   1.000
_cell.angle_alpha   90.00
_cell.angle_beta   90.00
_cell.angle_gamma   90.00
#
_symmetry.space_group_name_H-M   'P 1'
#
loop_
_entity.id
_entity.type
_entity.pdbx_description
1 polymer ?
#
loop_
_entity_poly.entity_id
_entity_poly.type
_entity_poly.pdbx_seq_one_letter_code
_entity_poly.pdbx_strand_id
1 'polypeptide(L)'
;FNIGTNITTDPWFNDLVGFSEAELREMLTYYKEQGVLMQTVDETIVMMKPNYDNYCFSEEKLAQCMFNSDMALYFMKSFVLHHVKPKEIVDPNIRTDFNKLAYLIRLDHGLGENFSVIKEIAEQGEITTDIATHFSALEMTDVRNFKSLLFYFGLLSIKGVDMVGRPILHVPNLVVREQLFSFLIRGYIKHDIFKIDMNRMTMLFESMAFRGDWKPLFNFIAEAIREQSRIREYIEGEAHIKGF
;
A
#
# COMPACT_ATOMS: atom_id res chain seq x y z
N PHE A 1 14.97 9.77 -16.74
CA PHE A 1 13.96 10.37 -15.85
C PHE A 1 14.62 11.55 -15.15
N ASN A 2 14.39 12.75 -15.63
CA ASN A 2 14.74 13.95 -14.90
C ASN A 2 13.50 14.30 -14.08
N ILE A 3 13.48 14.01 -12.79
CA ILE A 3 12.43 14.48 -11.88
C ILE A 3 12.75 15.96 -11.58
N GLY A 4 12.72 16.74 -12.63
CA GLY A 4 12.81 18.19 -12.53
C GLY A 4 11.41 18.76 -12.42
N THR A 5 11.17 19.60 -11.40
CA THR A 5 9.87 20.22 -11.10
C THR A 5 8.71 19.22 -11.00
N ASN A 6 8.57 18.66 -9.81
CA ASN A 6 7.41 17.81 -9.52
C ASN A 6 6.22 18.70 -9.12
N ILE A 7 5.26 18.84 -10.01
CA ILE A 7 4.02 19.57 -9.75
C ILE A 7 3.08 18.84 -8.79
N THR A 8 3.36 17.59 -8.43
CA THR A 8 2.50 16.76 -7.57
C THR A 8 2.32 17.36 -6.18
N THR A 9 3.36 18.02 -5.65
CA THR A 9 3.32 18.66 -4.32
C THR A 9 2.81 20.11 -4.35
N ASP A 10 2.55 20.65 -5.54
CA ASP A 10 2.01 21.99 -5.69
C ASP A 10 0.51 21.99 -5.34
N PRO A 11 0.04 22.83 -4.42
CA PRO A 11 -1.37 22.88 -4.00
C PRO A 11 -2.35 23.13 -5.14
N TRP A 12 -1.93 23.83 -6.21
CA TRP A 12 -2.76 24.12 -7.38
C TRP A 12 -3.03 22.88 -8.26
N PHE A 13 -2.16 21.87 -8.19
CA PHE A 13 -2.27 20.65 -8.98
C PHE A 13 -2.68 19.43 -8.16
N ASN A 14 -2.90 19.58 -6.85
CA ASN A 14 -3.30 18.47 -5.98
C ASN A 14 -4.54 17.75 -6.52
N ASP A 15 -5.52 18.51 -7.00
CA ASP A 15 -6.81 17.99 -7.46
C ASP A 15 -6.75 17.33 -8.86
N LEU A 16 -5.58 17.34 -9.51
CA LEU A 16 -5.37 16.71 -10.82
C LEU A 16 -4.82 15.28 -10.76
N VAL A 17 -4.42 14.82 -9.58
CA VAL A 17 -3.76 13.51 -9.42
C VAL A 17 -4.69 12.37 -8.99
N GLY A 18 -5.97 12.66 -8.80
CA GLY A 18 -6.97 11.69 -8.39
C GLY A 18 -8.39 12.21 -8.57
N PHE A 19 -9.37 11.46 -8.08
CA PHE A 19 -10.76 11.91 -7.99
C PHE A 19 -11.08 12.34 -6.55
N SER A 20 -11.74 13.47 -6.42
CA SER A 20 -12.40 13.83 -5.17
C SER A 20 -13.62 12.93 -4.92
N GLU A 21 -14.05 12.82 -3.65
CA GLU A 21 -15.29 12.11 -3.34
C GLU A 21 -16.49 12.72 -4.06
N ALA A 22 -16.51 14.05 -4.23
CA ALA A 22 -17.60 14.75 -4.93
C ALA A 22 -17.71 14.32 -6.40
N GLU A 23 -16.61 14.25 -7.12
CA GLU A 23 -16.57 13.79 -8.52
C GLU A 23 -16.99 12.33 -8.65
N LEU A 24 -16.52 11.46 -7.75
CA LEU A 24 -16.97 10.06 -7.74
C LEU A 24 -18.45 9.93 -7.46
N ARG A 25 -18.99 10.73 -6.54
CA ARG A 25 -20.42 10.76 -6.26
C ARG A 25 -21.24 11.21 -7.46
N GLU A 26 -20.77 12.20 -8.19
CA GLU A 26 -21.42 12.66 -9.42
C GLU A 26 -21.44 11.55 -10.48
N MET A 27 -20.32 10.90 -10.74
CA MET A 27 -20.23 9.77 -11.65
C MET A 27 -21.14 8.61 -11.25
N LEU A 28 -21.15 8.23 -9.97
CA LEU A 28 -21.98 7.14 -9.45
C LEU A 28 -23.47 7.50 -9.50
N THR A 29 -23.84 8.78 -9.27
CA THR A 29 -25.21 9.27 -9.39
C THR A 29 -25.69 9.12 -10.83
N TYR A 30 -24.88 9.53 -11.80
CA TYR A 30 -25.19 9.33 -13.21
C TYR A 30 -25.49 7.86 -13.53
N TYR A 31 -24.63 6.92 -13.12
CA TYR A 31 -24.86 5.48 -13.34
C TYR A 31 -26.09 4.95 -12.59
N LYS A 32 -26.41 5.52 -11.44
CA LYS A 32 -27.63 5.18 -10.70
C LYS A 32 -28.88 5.61 -11.44
N GLU A 33 -28.89 6.82 -11.98
CA GLU A 33 -30.00 7.37 -12.79
C GLU A 33 -30.22 6.60 -14.10
N GLN A 34 -29.15 6.07 -14.70
CA GLN A 34 -29.23 5.19 -15.87
C GLN A 34 -29.71 3.75 -15.52
N GLY A 35 -29.98 3.46 -14.25
CA GLY A 35 -30.38 2.11 -13.80
C GLY A 35 -29.29 1.05 -13.87
N VAL A 36 -28.02 1.46 -14.04
CA VAL A 36 -26.88 0.55 -14.16
C VAL A 36 -26.31 0.21 -12.78
N LEU A 37 -26.31 1.15 -11.84
CA LEU A 37 -25.85 0.95 -10.48
C LEU A 37 -26.98 0.44 -9.59
N MET A 38 -26.86 -0.79 -9.08
CA MET A 38 -27.89 -1.40 -8.22
C MET A 38 -27.87 -0.84 -6.79
N GLN A 39 -26.66 -0.66 -6.22
CA GLN A 39 -26.44 -0.13 -4.88
C GLN A 39 -26.71 1.38 -4.83
N THR A 40 -26.79 1.91 -3.62
CA THR A 40 -26.79 3.36 -3.42
C THR A 40 -25.39 3.93 -3.65
N VAL A 41 -25.33 5.22 -3.96
CA VAL A 41 -24.06 5.94 -4.10
C VAL A 41 -23.23 5.85 -2.81
N ASP A 42 -23.89 6.02 -1.65
CA ASP A 42 -23.23 5.94 -0.34
C ASP A 42 -22.65 4.56 -0.05
N GLU A 43 -23.37 3.48 -0.30
CA GLU A 43 -22.87 2.12 -0.14
C GLU A 43 -21.64 1.87 -1.02
N THR A 44 -21.67 2.38 -2.24
CA THR A 44 -20.56 2.23 -3.18
C THR A 44 -19.31 2.99 -2.72
N ILE A 45 -19.48 4.24 -2.28
CA ILE A 45 -18.38 5.05 -1.72
C ILE A 45 -17.80 4.39 -0.47
N VAL A 46 -18.63 3.89 0.44
CA VAL A 46 -18.18 3.18 1.65
C VAL A 46 -17.36 1.94 1.30
N MET A 47 -17.70 1.21 0.22
CA MET A 47 -16.89 0.08 -0.25
C MET A 47 -15.56 0.50 -0.87
N MET A 48 -15.50 1.66 -1.52
CA MET A 48 -14.30 2.14 -2.20
C MET A 48 -13.29 2.76 -1.25
N LYS A 49 -13.73 3.53 -0.25
CA LYS A 49 -12.88 4.31 0.66
C LYS A 49 -11.71 3.52 1.27
N PRO A 50 -11.91 2.38 1.94
CA PRO A 50 -10.82 1.67 2.59
C PRO A 50 -9.70 1.24 1.64
N ASN A 51 -10.03 1.10 0.36
CA ASN A 51 -9.15 0.49 -0.64
C ASN A 51 -8.47 1.51 -1.57
N TYR A 52 -9.09 2.67 -1.82
CA TYR A 52 -8.67 3.55 -2.91
C TYR A 52 -8.54 5.02 -2.52
N ASP A 53 -8.97 5.41 -1.33
CA ASP A 53 -8.93 6.78 -0.80
C ASP A 53 -7.61 7.12 -0.09
N ASN A 54 -7.55 8.31 0.48
CA ASN A 54 -6.49 8.85 1.33
C ASN A 54 -5.18 9.23 0.61
N TYR A 55 -5.25 9.54 -0.68
CA TYR A 55 -4.11 10.12 -1.37
C TYR A 55 -4.11 11.64 -1.19
N CYS A 56 -3.12 12.15 -0.47
CA CYS A 56 -2.85 13.58 -0.30
C CYS A 56 -1.41 13.87 -0.70
N PHE A 57 -1.22 14.80 -1.62
CA PHE A 57 0.09 15.12 -2.19
C PHE A 57 0.58 16.51 -1.78
N SER A 58 -0.23 17.32 -1.10
CA SER A 58 0.13 18.64 -0.63
C SER A 58 -0.21 18.80 0.85
N GLU A 59 0.75 19.36 1.62
CA GLU A 59 0.57 19.66 3.05
C GLU A 59 -0.53 20.70 3.30
N GLU A 60 -0.77 21.59 2.33
CA GLU A 60 -1.81 22.61 2.40
C GLU A 60 -3.23 22.06 2.14
N LYS A 61 -3.33 20.83 1.62
CA LYS A 61 -4.58 20.20 1.16
C LYS A 61 -4.95 18.93 1.94
N LEU A 62 -4.49 18.79 3.17
CA LEU A 62 -4.71 17.60 4.02
C LEU A 62 -6.20 17.23 4.22
N ALA A 63 -7.11 18.21 4.14
CA ALA A 63 -8.55 17.96 4.24
C ALA A 63 -9.18 17.46 2.92
N GLN A 64 -8.43 17.44 1.83
CA GLN A 64 -8.89 17.10 0.48
C GLN A 64 -8.11 15.89 -0.05
N CYS A 65 -8.24 14.74 0.62
CA CYS A 65 -7.70 13.50 0.11
C CYS A 65 -8.44 13.05 -1.14
N MET A 66 -7.71 12.40 -2.02
CA MET A 66 -8.18 11.97 -3.33
C MET A 66 -8.23 10.45 -3.41
N PHE A 67 -9.16 9.93 -4.21
CA PHE A 67 -9.14 8.55 -4.64
C PHE A 67 -8.15 8.36 -5.78
N ASN A 68 -7.42 7.25 -5.76
CA ASN A 68 -6.61 6.88 -6.92
C ASN A 68 -7.51 6.67 -8.15
N SER A 69 -7.29 7.45 -9.21
CA SER A 69 -8.15 7.47 -10.39
C SER A 69 -8.21 6.12 -11.11
N ASP A 70 -7.07 5.46 -11.31
CA ASP A 70 -7.02 4.18 -12.02
C ASP A 70 -7.73 3.07 -11.23
N MET A 71 -7.52 3.03 -9.92
CA MET A 71 -8.18 2.05 -9.03
C MET A 71 -9.68 2.31 -8.93
N ALA A 72 -10.10 3.58 -8.84
CA ALA A 72 -11.50 3.96 -8.79
C ALA A 72 -12.21 3.57 -10.10
N LEU A 73 -11.62 3.88 -11.25
CA LEU A 73 -12.17 3.51 -12.56
C LEU A 73 -12.22 2.00 -12.77
N TYR A 74 -11.21 1.26 -12.32
CA TYR A 74 -11.20 -0.19 -12.37
C TYR A 74 -12.34 -0.80 -11.55
N PHE A 75 -12.55 -0.31 -10.32
CA PHE A 75 -13.64 -0.74 -9.46
C PHE A 75 -15.00 -0.43 -10.10
N MET A 76 -15.18 0.81 -10.53
CA MET A 76 -16.43 1.25 -11.14
C MET A 76 -16.75 0.47 -12.41
N LYS A 77 -15.76 0.23 -13.28
CA LYS A 77 -15.95 -0.59 -14.48
C LYS A 77 -16.47 -1.99 -14.15
N SER A 78 -15.86 -2.67 -13.18
CA SER A 78 -16.30 -4.00 -12.77
C SER A 78 -17.69 -3.96 -12.14
N PHE A 79 -17.93 -3.01 -11.28
CA PHE A 79 -19.17 -2.89 -10.53
C PHE A 79 -20.35 -2.47 -11.41
N VAL A 80 -20.14 -1.50 -12.29
CA VAL A 80 -21.16 -1.00 -13.22
C VAL A 80 -21.49 -2.03 -14.30
N LEU A 81 -20.47 -2.70 -14.87
CA LEU A 81 -20.68 -3.65 -15.98
C LEU A 81 -21.16 -5.02 -15.51
N HIS A 82 -20.74 -5.47 -14.34
CA HIS A 82 -21.00 -6.84 -13.86
C HIS A 82 -21.88 -6.89 -12.62
N HIS A 83 -22.27 -5.76 -12.06
CA HIS A 83 -23.07 -5.61 -10.84
C HIS A 83 -22.47 -6.31 -9.60
N VAL A 84 -21.17 -6.60 -9.64
CA VAL A 84 -20.46 -7.27 -8.56
C VAL A 84 -19.15 -6.55 -8.26
N LYS A 85 -18.77 -6.58 -6.99
CA LYS A 85 -17.45 -6.13 -6.55
C LYS A 85 -16.37 -6.93 -7.32
N PRO A 86 -15.32 -6.28 -7.82
CA PRO A 86 -14.22 -7.00 -8.49
C PRO A 86 -13.65 -8.08 -7.56
N LYS A 87 -13.37 -9.25 -8.09
CA LYS A 87 -12.75 -10.36 -7.34
C LYS A 87 -11.38 -9.99 -6.80
N GLU A 88 -10.61 -9.29 -7.63
CA GLU A 88 -9.34 -8.70 -7.24
C GLU A 88 -9.56 -7.21 -7.02
N ILE A 89 -9.22 -6.72 -5.83
CA ILE A 89 -9.37 -5.32 -5.46
C ILE A 89 -8.39 -4.44 -6.23
N VAL A 90 -7.29 -5.03 -6.70
CA VAL A 90 -6.22 -4.35 -7.45
C VAL A 90 -6.25 -4.76 -8.90
N ASP A 91 -6.26 -3.79 -9.81
CA ASP A 91 -6.03 -4.05 -11.23
C ASP A 91 -4.68 -4.76 -11.40
N PRO A 92 -4.63 -5.91 -12.10
CA PRO A 92 -3.38 -6.61 -12.39
C PRO A 92 -2.30 -5.72 -13.05
N ASN A 93 -2.72 -4.68 -13.79
CA ASN A 93 -1.80 -3.73 -14.41
C ASN A 93 -1.11 -2.80 -13.41
N ILE A 94 -1.75 -2.47 -12.29
CA ILE A 94 -1.16 -1.65 -11.22
C ILE A 94 -0.05 -2.42 -10.48
N ARG A 95 -0.08 -3.75 -10.52
CA ARG A 95 1.02 -4.60 -10.00
C ARG A 95 2.36 -4.34 -10.70
N THR A 96 2.37 -3.71 -11.88
CA THR A 96 3.61 -3.37 -12.59
C THR A 96 4.47 -2.34 -11.86
N ASP A 97 3.90 -1.46 -11.05
CA ASP A 97 4.67 -0.45 -10.31
C ASP A 97 5.48 -1.09 -9.18
N PHE A 98 5.02 -2.21 -8.62
CA PHE A 98 5.82 -3.01 -7.69
C PHE A 98 7.05 -3.67 -8.31
N ASN A 99 7.06 -3.90 -9.60
CA ASN A 99 8.26 -4.38 -10.29
C ASN A 99 9.34 -3.29 -10.32
N LYS A 100 8.95 -2.00 -10.40
CA LYS A 100 9.90 -0.87 -10.29
C LYS A 100 10.49 -0.80 -8.88
N LEU A 101 9.65 -0.94 -7.84
CA LEU A 101 10.11 -1.01 -6.46
C LEU A 101 11.06 -2.18 -6.24
N ALA A 102 10.71 -3.38 -6.73
CA ALA A 102 11.56 -4.55 -6.66
C ALA A 102 12.89 -4.38 -7.41
N TYR A 103 12.90 -3.60 -8.48
CA TYR A 103 14.11 -3.25 -9.20
C TYR A 103 15.02 -2.32 -8.40
N LEU A 104 14.46 -1.26 -7.79
CA LEU A 104 15.21 -0.32 -6.95
C LEU A 104 15.86 -1.02 -5.75
N ILE A 105 15.12 -1.91 -5.10
CA ILE A 105 15.65 -2.67 -3.96
C ILE A 105 16.72 -3.68 -4.40
N ARG A 106 16.62 -4.25 -5.61
CA ARG A 106 17.69 -5.08 -6.17
C ARG A 106 18.99 -4.30 -6.42
N LEU A 107 18.87 -3.04 -6.82
CA LEU A 107 20.03 -2.15 -6.98
C LEU A 107 20.72 -1.86 -5.65
N ASP A 108 19.98 -1.89 -4.54
CA ASP A 108 20.48 -1.72 -3.17
C ASP A 108 20.94 -3.06 -2.53
N HIS A 109 21.44 -3.99 -3.34
CA HIS A 109 21.98 -5.29 -2.87
C HIS A 109 21.01 -6.18 -2.07
N GLY A 110 19.70 -6.03 -2.26
CA GLY A 110 18.69 -6.95 -1.71
C GLY A 110 18.05 -6.48 -0.41
N LEU A 111 18.43 -7.04 0.74
CA LEU A 111 17.84 -6.68 2.04
C LEU A 111 18.60 -5.53 2.74
N GLY A 112 19.00 -4.52 1.97
CA GLY A 112 19.71 -3.36 2.45
C GLY A 112 18.81 -2.34 3.18
N GLU A 113 19.29 -1.11 3.30
CA GLU A 113 18.61 -0.04 4.03
C GLU A 113 17.22 0.27 3.45
N ASN A 114 17.05 0.22 2.12
CA ASN A 114 15.77 0.48 1.48
C ASN A 114 14.72 -0.61 1.77
N PHE A 115 15.12 -1.87 1.93
CA PHE A 115 14.23 -2.93 2.39
C PHE A 115 13.79 -2.69 3.84
N SER A 116 14.71 -2.23 4.68
CA SER A 116 14.43 -1.88 6.07
C SER A 116 13.43 -0.73 6.19
N VAL A 117 13.48 0.27 5.28
CA VAL A 117 12.47 1.33 5.18
C VAL A 117 11.08 0.77 4.88
N ILE A 118 10.97 -0.17 3.92
CA ILE A 118 9.67 -0.81 3.62
C ILE A 118 9.15 -1.58 4.83
N LYS A 119 10.03 -2.27 5.56
CA LYS A 119 9.69 -2.98 6.79
C LYS A 119 9.16 -2.00 7.85
N GLU A 120 9.87 -0.91 8.11
CA GLU A 120 9.46 0.14 9.04
C GLU A 120 8.06 0.69 8.70
N ILE A 121 7.83 1.01 7.42
CA ILE A 121 6.52 1.50 6.94
C ILE A 121 5.41 0.46 7.15
N ALA A 122 5.67 -0.80 6.84
CA ALA A 122 4.69 -1.85 6.99
C ALA A 122 4.32 -2.11 8.47
N GLU A 123 5.30 -2.04 9.37
CA GLU A 123 5.11 -2.25 10.81
C GLU A 123 4.45 -1.05 11.50
N GLN A 124 4.90 0.16 11.20
CA GLN A 124 4.44 1.38 11.88
C GLN A 124 3.26 2.05 11.17
N GLY A 125 3.10 1.79 9.86
CA GLY A 125 2.08 2.41 9.02
C GLY A 125 2.45 3.82 8.53
N GLU A 126 3.49 4.45 9.09
CA GLU A 126 3.91 5.82 8.78
C GLU A 126 5.41 6.03 9.00
N ILE A 127 5.97 7.03 8.33
CA ILE A 127 7.34 7.51 8.51
C ILE A 127 7.38 9.03 8.42
N THR A 128 8.36 9.65 9.07
CA THR A 128 8.65 11.09 8.93
C THR A 128 9.91 11.28 8.09
N THR A 129 9.82 12.11 7.05
CA THR A 129 10.98 12.40 6.18
C THR A 129 10.76 13.69 5.40
N ASP A 130 11.84 14.35 5.02
CA ASP A 130 11.77 15.42 4.03
C ASP A 130 11.52 14.81 2.65
N ILE A 131 10.61 15.39 1.88
CA ILE A 131 10.37 14.98 0.50
C ILE A 131 11.39 15.67 -0.41
N ALA A 132 12.32 14.89 -0.98
CA ALA A 132 13.28 15.40 -1.93
C ALA A 132 12.60 15.73 -3.26
N THR A 133 12.71 16.96 -3.70
CA THR A 133 12.09 17.44 -4.95
C THR A 133 12.95 17.20 -6.18
N HIS A 134 14.26 17.00 -5.98
CA HIS A 134 15.23 16.83 -7.06
C HIS A 134 16.28 15.79 -6.66
N PHE A 135 16.50 14.80 -7.48
CA PHE A 135 17.61 13.85 -7.39
C PHE A 135 17.83 13.16 -8.74
N SER A 136 19.07 12.73 -8.96
CA SER A 136 19.45 12.03 -10.18
C SER A 136 19.03 10.56 -10.15
N ALA A 137 19.01 9.91 -11.32
CA ALA A 137 18.74 8.48 -11.41
C ALA A 137 19.78 7.62 -10.65
N LEU A 138 20.99 8.12 -10.47
CA LEU A 138 22.06 7.45 -9.73
C LEU A 138 21.86 7.49 -8.22
N GLU A 139 21.08 8.46 -7.72
CA GLU A 139 20.81 8.68 -6.31
C GLU A 139 19.47 8.06 -5.85
N MET A 140 18.80 7.30 -6.73
CA MET A 140 17.49 6.71 -6.40
C MET A 140 17.54 5.67 -5.29
N THR A 141 18.71 5.06 -5.04
CA THR A 141 18.93 4.07 -3.98
C THR A 141 19.33 4.68 -2.65
N ASP A 142 19.64 5.99 -2.61
CA ASP A 142 19.82 6.71 -1.37
C ASP A 142 18.52 6.67 -0.55
N VAL A 143 18.61 6.35 0.74
CA VAL A 143 17.45 6.11 1.62
C VAL A 143 16.48 7.30 1.66
N ARG A 144 16.99 8.53 1.68
CA ARG A 144 16.15 9.73 1.67
C ARG A 144 15.38 9.87 0.36
N ASN A 145 16.07 9.67 -0.75
CA ASN A 145 15.47 9.73 -2.08
C ASN A 145 14.51 8.56 -2.30
N PHE A 146 14.85 7.38 -1.77
CA PHE A 146 13.98 6.21 -1.82
C PHE A 146 12.65 6.46 -1.07
N LYS A 147 12.67 7.03 0.13
CA LYS A 147 11.44 7.45 0.85
C LYS A 147 10.60 8.41 0.02
N SER A 148 11.23 9.38 -0.64
CA SER A 148 10.55 10.31 -1.54
C SER A 148 9.97 9.61 -2.78
N LEU A 149 10.67 8.61 -3.34
CA LEU A 149 10.15 7.80 -4.46
C LEU A 149 8.90 7.01 -4.06
N LEU A 150 8.84 6.46 -2.85
CA LEU A 150 7.64 5.77 -2.38
C LEU A 150 6.43 6.70 -2.37
N PHE A 151 6.63 7.96 -1.98
CA PHE A 151 5.60 8.99 -2.06
C PHE A 151 5.21 9.28 -3.53
N TYR A 152 6.17 9.52 -4.41
CA TYR A 152 5.90 9.82 -5.83
C TYR A 152 5.30 8.64 -6.60
N PHE A 153 5.50 7.41 -6.15
CA PHE A 153 4.83 6.23 -6.70
C PHE A 153 3.43 6.00 -6.11
N GLY A 154 2.97 6.86 -5.21
CA GLY A 154 1.67 6.71 -4.55
C GLY A 154 1.63 5.56 -3.53
N LEU A 155 2.78 5.06 -3.09
CA LEU A 155 2.86 4.06 -2.02
C LEU A 155 2.76 4.70 -0.63
N LEU A 156 3.04 5.99 -0.55
CA LEU A 156 2.85 6.82 0.63
C LEU A 156 2.07 8.08 0.27
N SER A 157 1.41 8.63 1.25
CA SER A 157 0.60 9.85 1.19
C SER A 157 0.92 10.74 2.38
N ILE A 158 0.75 12.06 2.26
CA ILE A 158 0.95 12.99 3.36
C ILE A 158 -0.23 12.89 4.33
N LYS A 159 0.05 12.62 5.60
CA LYS A 159 -0.92 12.59 6.69
C LYS A 159 -0.95 13.91 7.47
N GLY A 160 0.17 14.58 7.52
CA GLY A 160 0.38 15.82 8.28
C GLY A 160 1.84 16.21 8.31
N VAL A 161 2.16 17.08 9.25
CA VAL A 161 3.53 17.50 9.54
C VAL A 161 3.87 17.29 11.01
N ASP A 162 5.13 17.02 11.31
CA ASP A 162 5.60 16.90 12.69
C ASP A 162 5.81 18.28 13.35
N MET A 163 6.29 18.28 14.60
CA MET A 163 6.50 19.52 15.38
C MET A 163 7.56 20.45 14.79
N VAL A 164 8.41 19.96 13.88
CA VAL A 164 9.45 20.73 13.20
C VAL A 164 9.13 21.01 11.73
N GLY A 165 7.92 20.69 11.30
CA GLY A 165 7.41 20.96 9.96
C GLY A 165 7.81 19.94 8.91
N ARG A 166 8.25 18.72 9.28
CA ARG A 166 8.56 17.68 8.31
C ARG A 166 7.33 16.86 7.99
N PRO A 167 7.10 16.49 6.72
CA PRO A 167 5.99 15.64 6.34
C PRO A 167 5.97 14.29 7.07
N ILE A 168 4.81 13.93 7.59
CA ILE A 168 4.50 12.58 8.06
C ILE A 168 3.83 11.86 6.90
N LEU A 169 4.51 10.86 6.36
CA LEU A 169 4.00 10.03 5.27
C LEU A 169 3.42 8.73 5.83
N HIS A 170 2.24 8.34 5.33
CA HIS A 170 1.56 7.13 5.76
C HIS A 170 1.12 6.27 4.58
N VAL A 171 0.84 5.01 4.85
CA VAL A 171 0.23 4.10 3.85
C VAL A 171 -1.22 4.53 3.63
N PRO A 172 -1.62 4.92 2.40
CA PRO A 172 -2.91 5.57 2.18
C PRO A 172 -4.12 4.65 2.41
N ASN A 173 -4.01 3.37 2.05
CA ASN A 173 -5.15 2.46 2.07
C ASN A 173 -4.75 0.99 2.14
N LEU A 174 -5.76 0.10 2.23
CA LEU A 174 -5.57 -1.34 2.38
C LEU A 174 -4.87 -1.97 1.18
N VAL A 175 -5.14 -1.49 -0.03
CA VAL A 175 -4.51 -2.03 -1.25
C VAL A 175 -3.01 -1.84 -1.22
N VAL A 176 -2.55 -0.63 -0.92
CA VAL A 176 -1.11 -0.33 -0.81
C VAL A 176 -0.49 -1.13 0.34
N ARG A 177 -1.20 -1.23 1.47
CA ARG A 177 -0.74 -1.99 2.63
C ARG A 177 -0.52 -3.47 2.29
N GLU A 178 -1.49 -4.13 1.67
CA GLU A 178 -1.37 -5.52 1.23
C GLU A 178 -0.22 -5.73 0.26
N GLN A 179 0.00 -4.77 -0.63
CA GLN A 179 1.08 -4.82 -1.59
C GLN A 179 2.46 -4.71 -0.91
N LEU A 180 2.63 -3.81 0.06
CA LEU A 180 3.86 -3.68 0.83
C LEU A 180 4.16 -4.96 1.62
N PHE A 181 3.16 -5.54 2.29
CA PHE A 181 3.33 -6.82 2.99
C PHE A 181 3.69 -7.96 2.03
N SER A 182 3.00 -8.07 0.90
CA SER A 182 3.31 -9.06 -0.14
C SER A 182 4.72 -8.92 -0.68
N PHE A 183 5.22 -7.69 -0.76
CA PHE A 183 6.58 -7.41 -1.16
C PHE A 183 7.60 -7.88 -0.12
N LEU A 184 7.36 -7.59 1.17
CA LEU A 184 8.21 -8.04 2.29
C LEU A 184 8.29 -9.57 2.36
N ILE A 185 7.14 -10.26 2.29
CA ILE A 185 7.06 -11.72 2.32
C ILE A 185 7.90 -12.32 1.18
N ARG A 186 7.75 -11.80 -0.04
CA ARG A 186 8.55 -12.26 -1.19
C ARG A 186 10.05 -12.00 -1.00
N GLY A 187 10.41 -10.88 -0.39
CA GLY A 187 11.79 -10.57 -0.03
C GLY A 187 12.36 -11.61 0.94
N TYR A 188 11.67 -11.90 2.02
CA TYR A 188 12.07 -12.88 3.02
C TYR A 188 12.22 -14.30 2.44
N ILE A 189 11.24 -14.73 1.64
CA ILE A 189 11.30 -16.04 0.97
C ILE A 189 12.50 -16.12 0.02
N LYS A 190 12.71 -15.08 -0.78
CA LYS A 190 13.80 -15.04 -1.77
C LYS A 190 15.18 -15.10 -1.14
N HIS A 191 15.35 -14.51 0.05
CA HIS A 191 16.62 -14.47 0.77
C HIS A 191 16.76 -15.57 1.83
N ASP A 192 15.87 -16.57 1.81
CA ASP A 192 15.92 -17.73 2.74
C ASP A 192 15.85 -17.34 4.24
N ILE A 193 15.30 -16.15 4.53
CA ILE A 193 15.17 -15.67 5.92
C ILE A 193 14.01 -16.36 6.60
N PHE A 194 12.90 -16.54 5.89
CA PHE A 194 11.71 -17.20 6.41
C PHE A 194 11.05 -18.08 5.33
N LYS A 195 10.91 -19.36 5.63
CA LYS A 195 10.27 -20.33 4.75
C LYS A 195 8.91 -20.71 5.31
N ILE A 196 7.85 -20.29 4.64
CA ILE A 196 6.50 -20.66 5.00
C ILE A 196 5.74 -21.19 3.77
N ASP A 197 4.99 -22.25 3.95
CA ASP A 197 4.05 -22.73 2.93
C ASP A 197 2.84 -21.79 2.91
N MET A 198 2.86 -20.83 1.98
CA MET A 198 1.80 -19.83 1.82
C MET A 198 0.45 -20.45 1.45
N ASN A 199 0.43 -21.58 0.69
CA ASN A 199 -0.82 -22.24 0.34
C ASN A 199 -1.46 -22.85 1.58
N ARG A 200 -0.66 -23.56 2.38
CA ARG A 200 -1.13 -24.13 3.65
C ARG A 200 -1.58 -23.04 4.61
N MET A 201 -0.83 -21.95 4.72
CA MET A 201 -1.19 -20.81 5.55
C MET A 201 -2.55 -20.20 5.14
N THR A 202 -2.78 -19.99 3.85
CA THR A 202 -4.05 -19.46 3.33
C THR A 202 -5.22 -20.39 3.68
N MET A 203 -5.10 -21.72 3.47
CA MET A 203 -6.12 -22.68 3.85
C MET A 203 -6.44 -22.65 5.36
N LEU A 204 -5.43 -22.48 6.19
CA LEU A 204 -5.59 -22.39 7.65
C LEU A 204 -6.27 -21.08 8.06
N PHE A 205 -5.96 -19.98 7.39
CA PHE A 205 -6.67 -18.70 7.59
C PHE A 205 -8.15 -18.81 7.18
N GLU A 206 -8.44 -19.42 6.05
CA GLU A 206 -9.83 -19.67 5.63
C GLU A 206 -10.58 -20.54 6.65
N SER A 207 -9.95 -21.61 7.15
CA SER A 207 -10.54 -22.45 8.20
C SER A 207 -10.83 -21.66 9.47
N MET A 208 -9.90 -20.79 9.89
CA MET A 208 -10.11 -19.89 11.03
C MET A 208 -11.26 -18.91 10.77
N ALA A 209 -11.29 -18.26 9.60
CA ALA A 209 -12.26 -17.23 9.28
C ALA A 209 -13.68 -17.77 9.13
N PHE A 210 -13.85 -18.94 8.47
CA PHE A 210 -15.18 -19.50 8.15
C PHE A 210 -15.69 -20.53 9.14
N ARG A 211 -14.78 -21.20 9.88
CA ARG A 211 -15.14 -22.29 10.82
C ARG A 211 -14.78 -21.98 12.26
N GLY A 212 -14.07 -20.88 12.54
CA GLY A 212 -13.59 -20.54 13.87
C GLY A 212 -12.44 -21.43 14.37
N ASP A 213 -11.86 -22.28 13.50
CA ASP A 213 -10.78 -23.21 13.86
C ASP A 213 -9.41 -22.52 13.77
N TRP A 214 -9.05 -21.79 14.80
CA TRP A 214 -7.83 -21.01 14.88
C TRP A 214 -6.57 -21.81 15.30
N LYS A 215 -6.75 -22.92 16.04
CA LYS A 215 -5.61 -23.68 16.61
C LYS A 215 -4.64 -24.21 15.56
N PRO A 216 -5.07 -24.80 14.41
CA PRO A 216 -4.14 -25.29 13.41
C PRO A 216 -3.29 -24.19 12.80
N LEU A 217 -3.86 -22.98 12.61
CA LEU A 217 -3.10 -21.82 12.10
C LEU A 217 -1.99 -21.42 13.08
N PHE A 218 -2.32 -21.22 14.35
CA PHE A 218 -1.32 -20.81 15.34
C PHE A 218 -0.27 -21.90 15.61
N ASN A 219 -0.65 -23.16 15.57
CA ASN A 219 0.31 -24.27 15.66
C ASN A 219 1.26 -24.27 14.47
N PHE A 220 0.74 -24.08 13.25
CA PHE A 220 1.57 -24.00 12.03
C PHE A 220 2.57 -22.85 12.11
N ILE A 221 2.14 -21.67 12.55
CA ILE A 221 3.02 -20.51 12.75
C ILE A 221 4.08 -20.80 13.82
N ALA A 222 3.68 -21.36 14.95
CA ALA A 222 4.59 -21.71 16.04
C ALA A 222 5.64 -22.76 15.62
N GLU A 223 5.25 -23.75 14.83
CA GLU A 223 6.16 -24.75 14.25
C GLU A 223 7.15 -24.10 13.30
N ALA A 224 6.67 -23.25 12.36
CA ALA A 224 7.52 -22.54 11.43
C ALA A 224 8.55 -21.65 12.14
N ILE A 225 8.16 -20.94 13.21
CA ILE A 225 9.08 -20.14 14.04
C ILE A 225 10.09 -21.03 14.76
N ARG A 226 9.66 -22.19 15.28
CA ARG A 226 10.52 -23.13 16.02
C ARG A 226 11.56 -23.79 15.12
N GLU A 227 11.17 -24.21 13.92
CA GLU A 227 12.05 -24.86 12.96
C GLU A 227 13.11 -23.90 12.41
N GLN A 228 12.73 -22.62 12.28
CA GLN A 228 13.61 -21.57 11.76
C GLN A 228 14.35 -20.82 12.87
N SER A 229 14.64 -21.51 13.99
CA SER A 229 15.15 -20.97 15.25
C SER A 229 16.54 -20.31 15.20
N ARG A 230 17.24 -20.31 14.06
CA ARG A 230 18.35 -19.40 13.81
C ARG A 230 17.93 -17.92 13.85
N ILE A 231 16.62 -17.66 13.69
CA ILE A 231 16.02 -16.34 13.89
C ILE A 231 15.90 -16.00 15.39
N ARG A 232 16.02 -16.97 16.28
CA ARG A 232 15.93 -16.74 17.75
C ARG A 232 16.93 -15.71 18.27
N GLU A 233 18.09 -15.62 17.64
CA GLU A 233 19.13 -14.64 18.00
C GLU A 233 18.74 -13.20 17.59
N TYR A 234 17.76 -13.04 16.69
CA TYR A 234 17.30 -11.74 16.20
C TYR A 234 15.92 -11.32 16.73
N ILE A 235 15.21 -12.20 17.44
CA ILE A 235 13.92 -11.87 18.04
C ILE A 235 14.15 -11.30 19.43
N GLU A 236 14.54 -10.05 19.52
CA GLU A 236 14.75 -9.33 20.80
C GLU A 236 13.48 -8.66 21.35
N GLY A 237 12.29 -9.13 21.02
CA GLY A 237 11.09 -8.59 21.62
C GLY A 237 9.78 -8.89 20.89
N GLU A 238 8.68 -8.56 21.56
CA GLU A 238 7.30 -8.75 21.07
C GLU A 238 7.02 -8.05 19.73
N ALA A 239 7.73 -6.95 19.44
CA ALA A 239 7.60 -6.21 18.20
C ALA A 239 8.00 -7.02 16.95
N HIS A 240 8.97 -7.93 17.08
CA HIS A 240 9.41 -8.81 15.99
C HIS A 240 8.37 -9.90 15.68
N ILE A 241 7.60 -10.32 16.68
CA ILE A 241 6.54 -11.32 16.50
C ILE A 241 5.31 -10.71 15.84
N LYS A 242 5.06 -9.41 16.06
CA LYS A 242 3.95 -8.67 15.42
C LYS A 242 4.18 -8.38 13.94
N GLY A 243 5.41 -8.45 13.46
CA GLY A 243 5.78 -8.27 12.04
C GLY A 243 5.64 -9.56 11.20
N PHE A 244 5.31 -10.67 11.82
CA PHE A 244 4.94 -11.93 11.18
C PHE A 244 3.42 -12.13 11.35
#